data_749dcff652c1552661e1825cf7260a4e
#
_entry.id   749dcff652c1552661e1825cf7260a4e
#
_cell.length_a   1.000
_cell.length_b   1.000
_cell.length_c   1.000
_cell.angle_alpha   90.00
_cell.angle_beta   90.00
_cell.angle_gamma   90.00
#
_symmetry.space_group_name_H-M   'P 1'
#
loop_
_entity.id
_entity.type
_entity.pdbx_description
1 polymer ?
#
loop_
_entity_poly.entity_id
_entity_poly.type
_entity_poly.pdbx_seq_one_letter_code
_entity_poly.pdbx_strand_id
1 'polypeptide(L)'
;MNSIEKHIKRTFYNRILPQSILVYVGFMVLLFLFVAGSTTMLKAQKSFGQDRAGTEGFQFTKIPVDPRSAAMGSSNMADAMDGSSLYWNPALSAETNGSEFMVSHTEYVAGIQQDYFSYIQRINSYAIGVSVQYLGSGDIMETTEFQPFGTGRIFSTHHMAAGLSVAQKVTDLFSYGLSFKYLLEKVEEIQYQSGAIDFGFAYRVGDTGLRFGVGINNFGLDAAPDGTTQRESLEGILELEPETNTSLPTRFHIGAAYDLVDNQQNKVTITAQVTNPSDNAEQLNIGAEYSFMDQFHLRTGYEFGQLERRVPSLGGGVSVPFVGRILKADYAYTRLERLGQIHRIGVRVSL
;
A
#
# COMPACT_ATOMS: atom_id res chain seq x y z
N MET A 1 53.42 -8.56 15.78
CA MET A 1 52.41 -7.65 15.14
C MET A 1 51.04 -8.33 14.85
N ASN A 2 50.86 -9.63 15.02
CA ASN A 2 49.64 -10.35 14.60
C ASN A 2 48.57 -10.62 15.69
N SER A 3 48.86 -10.39 16.97
CA SER A 3 47.92 -10.70 18.05
C SER A 3 47.01 -9.50 18.39
N ILE A 4 47.52 -8.30 18.35
CA ILE A 4 46.81 -7.08 18.69
C ILE A 4 45.78 -6.72 17.58
N GLU A 5 46.15 -6.92 16.31
CA GLU A 5 45.27 -6.67 15.17
C GLU A 5 44.06 -7.62 15.09
N LYS A 6 44.27 -8.90 15.50
CA LYS A 6 43.18 -9.87 15.66
C LYS A 6 42.24 -9.54 16.82
N HIS A 7 42.78 -8.98 17.91
CA HIS A 7 41.97 -8.60 19.08
C HIS A 7 41.15 -7.35 18.79
N ILE A 8 41.71 -6.34 18.09
CA ILE A 8 41.02 -5.11 17.68
C ILE A 8 39.93 -5.45 16.66
N LYS A 9 40.18 -6.28 15.65
CA LYS A 9 39.13 -6.70 14.68
C LYS A 9 38.00 -7.50 15.36
N ARG A 10 38.30 -8.37 16.30
CA ARG A 10 37.29 -9.12 17.05
C ARG A 10 36.46 -8.25 17.98
N THR A 11 37.08 -7.26 18.63
CA THR A 11 36.39 -6.32 19.53
C THR A 11 35.54 -5.28 18.73
N PHE A 12 36.00 -4.86 17.55
CA PHE A 12 35.25 -3.98 16.65
C PHE A 12 34.04 -4.72 16.02
N TYR A 13 34.23 -5.96 15.59
CA TYR A 13 33.14 -6.76 14.99
C TYR A 13 32.04 -7.11 15.99
N ASN A 14 32.40 -7.42 17.24
CA ASN A 14 31.41 -7.69 18.30
C ASN A 14 30.75 -6.44 18.89
N ARG A 15 31.23 -5.24 18.59
CA ARG A 15 30.59 -3.97 18.99
C ARG A 15 29.64 -3.42 17.93
N ILE A 16 29.82 -3.78 16.64
CA ILE A 16 29.03 -3.22 15.54
C ILE A 16 27.78 -4.05 15.26
N LEU A 17 27.77 -5.36 15.52
CA LEU A 17 26.61 -6.21 15.31
C LEU A 17 26.47 -7.18 16.50
N PRO A 18 25.61 -6.90 17.48
CA PRO A 18 25.30 -7.89 18.52
C PRO A 18 24.78 -9.18 17.88
N GLN A 19 25.16 -10.32 18.44
CA GLN A 19 24.79 -11.66 17.91
C GLN A 19 23.28 -11.82 17.69
N SER A 20 22.46 -11.09 18.46
CA SER A 20 21.02 -11.03 18.29
C SER A 20 20.59 -10.49 16.91
N ILE A 21 21.28 -9.46 16.37
CA ILE A 21 20.95 -8.93 15.03
C ILE A 21 21.17 -9.98 13.95
N LEU A 22 22.30 -10.71 14.01
CA LEU A 22 22.59 -11.77 13.05
C LEU A 22 21.53 -12.87 13.09
N VAL A 23 21.01 -13.21 14.28
CA VAL A 23 19.93 -14.19 14.46
C VAL A 23 18.63 -13.67 13.83
N TYR A 24 18.23 -12.40 14.07
CA TYR A 24 16.98 -11.85 13.51
C TYR A 24 17.08 -11.60 12.01
N VAL A 25 18.20 -11.10 11.51
CA VAL A 25 18.45 -10.99 10.07
C VAL A 25 18.46 -12.38 9.42
N GLY A 26 19.08 -13.36 10.06
CA GLY A 26 19.06 -14.76 9.61
C GLY A 26 17.64 -15.34 9.59
N PHE A 27 16.82 -15.04 10.60
CA PHE A 27 15.41 -15.42 10.64
C PHE A 27 14.59 -14.77 9.51
N MET A 28 14.80 -13.48 9.25
CA MET A 28 14.14 -12.78 8.15
C MET A 28 14.55 -13.34 6.78
N VAL A 29 15.83 -13.66 6.60
CA VAL A 29 16.32 -14.32 5.37
C VAL A 29 15.73 -15.72 5.23
N LEU A 30 15.64 -16.50 6.32
CA LEU A 30 15.02 -17.82 6.33
C LEU A 30 13.52 -17.74 6.03
N LEU A 31 12.80 -16.78 6.60
CA LEU A 31 11.39 -16.51 6.32
C LEU A 31 11.20 -16.13 4.84
N PHE A 32 12.07 -15.27 4.32
CA PHE A 32 12.08 -14.90 2.90
C PHE A 32 12.29 -16.12 1.99
N LEU A 33 13.29 -16.96 2.29
CA LEU A 33 13.58 -18.18 1.53
C LEU A 33 12.44 -19.20 1.64
N PHE A 34 11.81 -19.32 2.81
CA PHE A 34 10.65 -20.18 3.03
C PHE A 34 9.46 -19.73 2.19
N VAL A 35 9.14 -18.42 2.20
CA VAL A 35 8.06 -17.85 1.39
C VAL A 35 8.38 -17.98 -0.09
N ALA A 36 9.61 -17.66 -0.52
CA ALA A 36 10.04 -17.82 -1.91
C ALA A 36 10.01 -19.28 -2.40
N GLY A 37 10.35 -20.24 -1.51
CA GLY A 37 10.28 -21.68 -1.80
C GLY A 37 8.86 -22.24 -1.85
N SER A 38 7.94 -21.67 -1.07
CA SER A 38 6.55 -22.13 -0.97
C SER A 38 5.71 -21.75 -2.20
N THR A 39 6.12 -20.73 -2.96
CA THR A 39 5.37 -20.24 -4.13
C THR A 39 5.21 -21.25 -5.25
N THR A 40 6.08 -22.28 -5.30
CA THR A 40 6.01 -23.35 -6.30
C THR A 40 4.98 -24.44 -5.98
N MET A 41 4.56 -24.55 -4.71
CA MET A 41 3.66 -25.62 -4.23
C MET A 41 2.20 -25.22 -4.17
N LEU A 42 1.89 -23.93 -4.08
CA LEU A 42 0.53 -23.41 -4.08
C LEU A 42 0.03 -23.25 -5.53
N LYS A 43 -0.42 -24.36 -6.14
CA LYS A 43 -1.32 -24.26 -7.28
C LYS A 43 -2.58 -23.59 -6.77
N ALA A 44 -2.77 -22.33 -7.14
CA ALA A 44 -3.96 -21.58 -6.78
C ALA A 44 -5.19 -22.40 -7.16
N GLN A 45 -5.95 -22.82 -6.17
CA GLN A 45 -7.29 -23.32 -6.36
C GLN A 45 -8.02 -22.21 -7.13
N LYS A 46 -8.76 -22.52 -8.20
CA LYS A 46 -9.56 -21.53 -8.92
C LYS A 46 -10.41 -20.81 -7.89
N SER A 47 -10.05 -19.59 -7.59
CA SER A 47 -10.76 -18.75 -6.62
C SER A 47 -12.06 -18.29 -7.25
N PHE A 48 -13.12 -18.30 -6.48
CA PHE A 48 -14.39 -17.68 -6.86
C PHE A 48 -14.13 -16.20 -7.08
N GLY A 49 -14.43 -15.66 -8.27
CA GLY A 49 -14.30 -14.23 -8.54
C GLY A 49 -13.28 -13.81 -9.61
N GLN A 50 -12.42 -14.69 -10.08
CA GLN A 50 -11.50 -14.39 -11.20
C GLN A 50 -12.24 -13.97 -12.48
N ASP A 51 -13.45 -14.48 -12.68
CA ASP A 51 -14.27 -14.17 -13.87
C ASP A 51 -14.82 -12.72 -13.86
N ARG A 52 -14.66 -12.01 -12.72
CA ARG A 52 -15.06 -10.60 -12.56
C ARG A 52 -13.91 -9.61 -12.77
N ALA A 53 -12.71 -10.10 -13.08
CA ALA A 53 -11.56 -9.22 -13.28
C ALA A 53 -11.79 -8.23 -14.42
N GLY A 54 -11.60 -6.94 -14.16
CA GLY A 54 -11.78 -5.87 -15.13
C GLY A 54 -13.22 -5.40 -15.36
N THR A 55 -14.16 -5.78 -14.50
CA THR A 55 -15.58 -5.37 -14.60
C THR A 55 -15.88 -4.04 -13.89
N GLU A 56 -14.98 -3.52 -13.08
CA GLU A 56 -15.14 -2.29 -12.30
C GLU A 56 -14.08 -1.23 -12.66
N GLY A 57 -14.43 0.04 -12.55
CA GLY A 57 -13.52 1.18 -12.73
C GLY A 57 -12.69 1.48 -11.48
N PHE A 58 -12.06 2.64 -11.44
CA PHE A 58 -11.30 3.18 -10.30
C PHE A 58 -10.24 2.20 -9.73
N GLN A 59 -9.64 1.40 -10.60
CA GLN A 59 -8.67 0.36 -10.23
C GLN A 59 -7.41 0.92 -9.53
N PHE A 60 -7.09 2.20 -9.76
CA PHE A 60 -5.98 2.89 -9.10
C PHE A 60 -6.13 2.93 -7.58
N THR A 61 -7.36 2.88 -7.06
CA THR A 61 -7.64 2.85 -5.61
C THR A 61 -7.18 1.56 -4.92
N LYS A 62 -6.81 0.53 -5.68
CA LYS A 62 -6.25 -0.73 -5.15
C LYS A 62 -4.73 -0.72 -5.07
N ILE A 63 -4.07 0.26 -5.66
CA ILE A 63 -2.60 0.37 -5.64
C ILE A 63 -2.14 0.87 -4.26
N PRO A 64 -1.27 0.13 -3.54
CA PRO A 64 -0.74 0.57 -2.26
C PRO A 64 -0.09 1.95 -2.34
N VAL A 65 -0.44 2.82 -1.39
CA VAL A 65 -0.03 4.23 -1.40
C VAL A 65 1.29 4.48 -0.70
N ASP A 66 1.79 3.54 0.08
CA ASP A 66 2.97 3.72 0.91
C ASP A 66 4.00 2.60 0.74
N PRO A 67 5.31 2.90 0.88
CA PRO A 67 6.37 1.92 0.73
C PRO A 67 6.37 0.87 1.84
N ARG A 68 6.02 1.23 3.09
CA ARG A 68 5.98 0.28 4.21
C ARG A 68 5.02 -0.87 3.94
N SER A 69 3.78 -0.54 3.61
CA SER A 69 2.74 -1.53 3.34
C SER A 69 3.04 -2.36 2.10
N ALA A 70 3.53 -1.72 1.04
CA ALA A 70 3.91 -2.43 -0.18
C ALA A 70 5.04 -3.45 0.05
N ALA A 71 6.03 -3.10 0.88
CA ALA A 71 7.10 -4.02 1.27
C ALA A 71 6.60 -5.19 2.12
N MET A 72 5.56 -4.98 2.93
CA MET A 72 4.91 -5.99 3.75
C MET A 72 3.81 -6.77 3.01
N GLY A 73 3.85 -6.79 1.68
CA GLY A 73 2.88 -7.53 0.86
C GLY A 73 1.45 -7.03 1.02
N SER A 74 1.24 -5.75 1.28
CA SER A 74 -0.10 -5.14 1.42
C SER A 74 -0.94 -5.76 2.56
N SER A 75 -0.31 -6.18 3.66
CA SER A 75 -0.95 -6.88 4.79
C SER A 75 -1.14 -5.98 6.03
N ASN A 76 -1.47 -4.71 5.84
CA ASN A 76 -1.41 -3.68 6.90
C ASN A 76 -2.76 -3.28 7.50
N MET A 77 -3.84 -4.03 7.27
CA MET A 77 -5.17 -3.73 7.81
C MET A 77 -5.21 -3.59 9.35
N ALA A 78 -4.32 -4.30 10.05
CA ALA A 78 -4.22 -4.28 11.51
C ALA A 78 -3.02 -3.47 12.04
N ASP A 79 -2.13 -2.94 11.17
CA ASP A 79 -0.84 -2.37 11.59
C ASP A 79 -0.44 -1.06 10.90
N ALA A 80 -1.28 -0.47 10.07
CA ALA A 80 -1.06 0.83 9.44
C ALA A 80 -1.33 1.96 10.46
N MET A 81 -0.44 2.17 11.43
CA MET A 81 -0.60 3.18 12.49
C MET A 81 0.10 4.50 12.13
N ASP A 82 0.01 4.91 10.89
CA ASP A 82 0.62 6.12 10.35
C ASP A 82 -0.29 6.77 9.29
N GLY A 83 0.21 7.75 8.53
CA GLY A 83 -0.53 8.44 7.49
C GLY A 83 -1.17 7.54 6.44
N SER A 84 -0.68 6.31 6.28
CA SER A 84 -1.27 5.30 5.39
C SER A 84 -2.55 4.67 5.95
N SER A 85 -2.85 4.87 7.26
CA SER A 85 -4.09 4.40 7.88
C SER A 85 -5.34 4.94 7.18
N LEU A 86 -5.29 6.16 6.64
CA LEU A 86 -6.41 6.77 5.92
C LEU A 86 -6.76 6.02 4.61
N TYR A 87 -5.81 5.23 4.09
CA TYR A 87 -6.01 4.36 2.94
C TYR A 87 -6.38 2.93 3.35
N TRP A 88 -5.69 2.35 4.36
CA TRP A 88 -5.85 0.96 4.75
C TRP A 88 -7.05 0.75 5.69
N ASN A 89 -7.01 1.42 6.84
CA ASN A 89 -7.99 1.28 7.91
C ASN A 89 -8.11 2.60 8.69
N PRO A 90 -9.14 3.41 8.45
CA PRO A 90 -9.25 4.71 9.11
C PRO A 90 -9.29 4.64 10.65
N ALA A 91 -9.70 3.50 11.23
CA ALA A 91 -9.69 3.32 12.68
C ALA A 91 -8.29 3.46 13.30
N LEU A 92 -7.25 3.05 12.56
CA LEU A 92 -5.87 3.09 13.02
C LEU A 92 -5.30 4.51 13.10
N SER A 93 -5.92 5.49 12.44
CA SER A 93 -5.54 6.91 12.59
C SER A 93 -5.73 7.41 14.02
N ALA A 94 -6.65 6.82 14.80
CA ALA A 94 -6.83 7.13 16.22
C ALA A 94 -5.68 6.61 17.11
N GLU A 95 -4.81 5.74 16.60
CA GLU A 95 -3.62 5.25 17.29
C GLU A 95 -2.37 6.13 17.05
N THR A 96 -2.45 7.08 16.10
CA THR A 96 -1.36 8.05 15.82
C THR A 96 -1.10 8.94 17.03
N ASN A 97 0.13 9.28 17.29
CA ASN A 97 0.49 10.19 18.37
C ASN A 97 0.66 11.62 17.84
N GLY A 98 -0.25 12.54 18.23
CA GLY A 98 -0.18 13.95 17.83
C GLY A 98 -0.62 14.18 16.39
N SER A 99 0.19 14.91 15.63
CA SER A 99 -0.03 15.18 14.20
C SER A 99 0.98 14.44 13.36
N GLU A 100 0.57 13.98 12.20
CA GLU A 100 1.48 13.32 11.26
C GLU A 100 1.22 13.78 9.82
N PHE A 101 2.31 14.09 9.12
CA PHE A 101 2.33 14.29 7.68
C PHE A 101 3.02 13.12 7.00
N MET A 102 2.48 12.69 5.88
CA MET A 102 3.08 11.68 5.03
C MET A 102 2.99 12.08 3.57
N VAL A 103 4.08 11.87 2.84
CA VAL A 103 4.14 11.99 1.37
C VAL A 103 4.81 10.74 0.84
N SER A 104 4.30 10.18 -0.23
CA SER A 104 4.96 9.09 -0.95
C SER A 104 4.82 9.24 -2.45
N HIS A 105 5.83 8.75 -3.15
CA HIS A 105 5.91 8.68 -4.60
C HIS A 105 6.17 7.26 -5.04
N THR A 106 5.45 6.80 -6.05
CA THR A 106 5.59 5.47 -6.64
C THR A 106 5.87 5.61 -8.12
N GLU A 107 7.00 5.11 -8.53
CA GLU A 107 7.32 4.85 -9.93
C GLU A 107 6.74 3.47 -10.28
N TYR A 108 5.60 3.48 -10.96
CA TYR A 108 4.89 2.28 -11.35
C TYR A 108 5.36 1.80 -12.72
N VAL A 109 4.79 0.72 -13.24
CA VAL A 109 5.14 0.19 -14.56
C VAL A 109 4.70 1.11 -15.70
N ALA A 110 5.36 1.02 -16.86
CA ALA A 110 5.02 1.73 -18.09
C ALA A 110 5.00 3.28 -17.97
N GLY A 111 5.80 3.85 -17.06
CA GLY A 111 5.87 5.31 -16.85
C GLY A 111 4.70 5.89 -16.06
N ILE A 112 3.80 5.04 -15.54
CA ILE A 112 2.74 5.47 -14.63
C ILE A 112 3.36 5.89 -13.30
N GLN A 113 2.89 6.99 -12.75
CA GLN A 113 3.34 7.53 -11.47
C GLN A 113 2.15 7.69 -10.53
N GLN A 114 2.39 7.41 -9.24
CA GLN A 114 1.40 7.63 -8.20
C GLN A 114 2.00 8.43 -7.07
N ASP A 115 1.30 9.48 -6.67
CA ASP A 115 1.63 10.32 -5.52
C ASP A 115 0.55 10.18 -4.45
N TYR A 116 0.97 10.18 -3.20
CA TYR A 116 0.06 10.16 -2.06
C TYR A 116 0.49 11.19 -1.03
N PHE A 117 -0.47 11.92 -0.52
CA PHE A 117 -0.34 12.84 0.60
C PHE A 117 -1.37 12.51 1.66
N SER A 118 -0.97 12.57 2.93
CA SER A 118 -1.91 12.53 4.05
C SER A 118 -1.46 13.41 5.21
N TYR A 119 -2.45 13.91 5.93
CA TYR A 119 -2.28 14.59 7.20
C TYR A 119 -3.30 14.05 8.20
N ILE A 120 -2.82 13.70 9.39
CA ILE A 120 -3.63 13.27 10.53
C ILE A 120 -3.40 14.23 11.67
N GLN A 121 -4.49 14.64 12.32
CA GLN A 121 -4.47 15.38 13.58
C GLN A 121 -5.25 14.60 14.62
N ARG A 122 -4.57 14.16 15.68
CA ARG A 122 -5.23 13.59 16.85
C ARG A 122 -5.65 14.68 17.83
N ILE A 123 -6.88 14.60 18.30
CA ILE A 123 -7.48 15.51 19.29
C ILE A 123 -8.15 14.64 20.37
N ASN A 124 -7.48 14.42 21.48
CA ASN A 124 -7.92 13.51 22.56
C ASN A 124 -8.14 12.07 22.04
N SER A 125 -9.39 11.58 22.11
CA SER A 125 -9.79 10.26 21.62
C SER A 125 -10.15 10.24 20.14
N TYR A 126 -10.21 11.38 19.47
CA TYR A 126 -10.54 11.50 18.05
C TYR A 126 -9.30 11.74 17.22
N ALA A 127 -9.34 11.28 15.97
CA ALA A 127 -8.40 11.66 14.94
C ALA A 127 -9.18 12.15 13.71
N ILE A 128 -8.71 13.24 13.11
CA ILE A 128 -9.22 13.75 11.85
C ILE A 128 -8.07 13.66 10.84
N GLY A 129 -8.37 13.19 9.65
CA GLY A 129 -7.38 13.02 8.60
C GLY A 129 -7.87 13.49 7.25
N VAL A 130 -6.95 13.99 6.43
CA VAL A 130 -7.16 14.28 5.02
C VAL A 130 -6.14 13.53 4.20
N SER A 131 -6.55 13.03 3.05
CA SER A 131 -5.66 12.31 2.13
C SER A 131 -5.97 12.64 0.68
N VAL A 132 -4.93 12.60 -0.15
CA VAL A 132 -5.05 12.70 -1.60
C VAL A 132 -4.15 11.65 -2.22
N GLN A 133 -4.70 10.82 -3.09
CA GLN A 133 -4.00 9.90 -3.97
C GLN A 133 -4.19 10.38 -5.40
N TYR A 134 -3.10 10.51 -6.13
CA TYR A 134 -3.10 10.89 -7.53
C TYR A 134 -2.33 9.86 -8.33
N LEU A 135 -2.84 9.50 -9.50
CA LEU A 135 -2.16 8.63 -10.46
C LEU A 135 -2.25 9.23 -11.85
N GLY A 136 -1.09 9.33 -12.51
CA GLY A 136 -0.96 9.80 -13.89
C GLY A 136 -0.22 8.79 -14.75
N SER A 137 -0.67 8.61 -16.00
CA SER A 137 -0.03 7.69 -16.94
C SER A 137 1.25 8.25 -17.59
N GLY A 138 1.49 9.57 -17.47
CA GLY A 138 2.40 10.24 -18.39
C GLY A 138 1.81 10.32 -19.81
N ASP A 139 2.66 10.64 -20.76
CA ASP A 139 2.29 10.82 -22.17
C ASP A 139 2.14 9.48 -22.87
N ILE A 140 0.96 9.24 -23.47
CA ILE A 140 0.65 8.06 -24.28
C ILE A 140 0.45 8.50 -25.72
N MET A 141 1.18 7.92 -26.63
CA MET A 141 1.00 8.18 -28.08
C MET A 141 -0.23 7.43 -28.59
N GLU A 142 -1.15 8.17 -29.18
CA GLU A 142 -2.32 7.57 -29.83
C GLU A 142 -1.91 6.77 -31.05
N THR A 143 -2.44 5.54 -31.16
CA THR A 143 -2.30 4.68 -32.32
C THR A 143 -3.67 4.21 -32.80
N THR A 144 -3.85 4.07 -34.12
CA THR A 144 -5.06 3.53 -34.72
C THR A 144 -4.72 2.34 -35.61
N GLU A 145 -5.73 1.60 -36.05
CA GLU A 145 -5.54 0.51 -37.03
C GLU A 145 -4.91 1.01 -38.32
N PHE A 146 -5.16 2.27 -38.72
CA PHE A 146 -4.62 2.89 -39.91
C PHE A 146 -3.26 3.54 -39.72
N GLN A 147 -2.93 3.91 -38.48
CA GLN A 147 -1.68 4.57 -38.07
C GLN A 147 -1.04 3.86 -36.86
N PRO A 148 -0.52 2.63 -37.05
CA PRO A 148 0.01 1.82 -35.95
C PRO A 148 1.31 2.38 -35.33
N PHE A 149 1.99 3.30 -36.01
CA PHE A 149 3.20 3.97 -35.54
C PHE A 149 2.95 5.33 -34.89
N GLY A 150 1.67 5.69 -34.73
CA GLY A 150 1.22 6.91 -34.07
C GLY A 150 0.50 7.87 -35.01
N THR A 151 -0.56 8.51 -34.50
CA THR A 151 -1.31 9.57 -35.20
C THR A 151 -0.63 10.93 -35.09
N GLY A 152 0.40 11.05 -34.23
CA GLY A 152 1.02 12.30 -33.81
C GLY A 152 0.30 12.98 -32.62
N ARG A 153 -0.84 12.42 -32.18
CA ARG A 153 -1.58 12.91 -31.01
C ARG A 153 -1.08 12.20 -29.74
N ILE A 154 -0.96 12.94 -28.65
CA ILE A 154 -0.55 12.44 -27.35
C ILE A 154 -1.70 12.70 -26.38
N PHE A 155 -2.02 11.72 -25.54
CA PHE A 155 -3.00 11.86 -24.47
C PHE A 155 -2.43 11.34 -23.15
N SER A 156 -3.08 11.67 -22.04
CA SER A 156 -2.72 11.20 -20.72
C SER A 156 -3.97 10.83 -19.92
N THR A 157 -3.78 10.00 -18.89
CA THR A 157 -4.86 9.66 -17.95
C THR A 157 -4.52 10.22 -16.56
N HIS A 158 -5.55 10.70 -15.88
CA HIS A 158 -5.44 11.29 -14.57
C HIS A 158 -6.51 10.73 -13.65
N HIS A 159 -6.08 10.18 -12.51
CA HIS A 159 -7.00 9.60 -11.53
C HIS A 159 -6.69 10.21 -10.17
N MET A 160 -7.72 10.53 -9.41
CA MET A 160 -7.59 11.17 -8.10
C MET A 160 -8.59 10.59 -7.11
N ALA A 161 -8.14 10.36 -5.88
CA ALA A 161 -8.98 10.09 -4.72
C ALA A 161 -8.64 11.10 -3.63
N ALA A 162 -9.61 11.92 -3.24
CA ALA A 162 -9.49 12.86 -2.12
C ALA A 162 -10.38 12.37 -0.97
N GLY A 163 -9.81 12.23 0.22
CA GLY A 163 -10.46 11.64 1.38
C GLY A 163 -10.48 12.56 2.61
N LEU A 164 -11.58 12.52 3.35
CA LEU A 164 -11.75 13.09 4.68
C LEU A 164 -12.10 11.96 5.64
N SER A 165 -11.33 11.80 6.72
CA SER A 165 -11.46 10.69 7.66
C SER A 165 -11.67 11.18 9.07
N VAL A 166 -12.50 10.46 9.81
CA VAL A 166 -12.69 10.64 11.26
C VAL A 166 -12.60 9.29 11.94
N ALA A 167 -11.82 9.20 13.00
CA ALA A 167 -11.71 8.01 13.82
C ALA A 167 -11.83 8.34 15.30
N GLN A 168 -12.24 7.35 16.07
CA GLN A 168 -12.34 7.46 17.53
C GLN A 168 -11.72 6.24 18.20
N LYS A 169 -10.86 6.51 19.16
CA LYS A 169 -10.41 5.52 20.15
C LYS A 169 -11.41 5.49 21.29
N VAL A 170 -12.23 4.42 21.31
CA VAL A 170 -13.30 4.27 22.32
C VAL A 170 -12.74 3.77 23.64
N THR A 171 -11.82 2.81 23.56
CA THR A 171 -11.08 2.27 24.70
C THR A 171 -9.60 2.13 24.31
N ASP A 172 -8.73 1.78 25.26
CA ASP A 172 -7.33 1.48 24.93
C ASP A 172 -7.16 0.27 24.00
N LEU A 173 -8.20 -0.54 23.86
CA LEU A 173 -8.19 -1.76 23.06
C LEU A 173 -8.96 -1.65 21.74
N PHE A 174 -9.87 -0.69 21.61
CA PHE A 174 -10.81 -0.64 20.48
C PHE A 174 -10.94 0.75 19.89
N SER A 175 -10.79 0.84 18.58
CA SER A 175 -11.05 2.04 17.79
C SER A 175 -11.89 1.71 16.54
N TYR A 176 -12.61 2.73 16.06
CA TYR A 176 -13.30 2.68 14.78
C TYR A 176 -13.06 3.95 13.99
N GLY A 177 -13.26 3.90 12.69
CA GLY A 177 -13.06 5.04 11.81
C GLY A 177 -13.89 4.96 10.54
N LEU A 178 -14.13 6.13 9.98
CA LEU A 178 -14.88 6.35 8.77
C LEU A 178 -14.12 7.32 7.86
N SER A 179 -14.09 7.05 6.56
CA SER A 179 -13.56 7.97 5.56
C SER A 179 -14.59 8.20 4.47
N PHE A 180 -14.75 9.45 4.07
CA PHE A 180 -15.49 9.84 2.87
C PHE A 180 -14.51 10.20 1.78
N LYS A 181 -14.69 9.64 0.60
CA LYS A 181 -13.81 9.83 -0.55
C LYS A 181 -14.58 10.40 -1.73
N TYR A 182 -13.97 11.35 -2.42
CA TYR A 182 -14.34 11.75 -3.75
C TYR A 182 -13.35 11.13 -4.73
N LEU A 183 -13.85 10.46 -5.75
CA LEU A 183 -13.07 9.73 -6.74
C LEU A 183 -13.30 10.34 -8.12
N LEU A 184 -12.21 10.57 -8.84
CA LEU A 184 -12.20 11.04 -10.23
C LEU A 184 -11.30 10.11 -11.04
N GLU A 185 -11.80 9.63 -12.16
CA GLU A 185 -11.04 8.91 -13.18
C GLU A 185 -11.25 9.61 -14.51
N LYS A 186 -10.16 10.13 -15.10
CA LYS A 186 -10.21 10.85 -16.37
C LYS A 186 -9.27 10.18 -17.37
N VAL A 187 -9.84 9.82 -18.52
CA VAL A 187 -9.12 9.27 -19.65
C VAL A 187 -9.45 10.15 -20.85
N GLU A 188 -8.48 10.94 -21.30
CA GLU A 188 -8.66 11.91 -22.36
C GLU A 188 -9.76 12.94 -22.00
N GLU A 189 -10.88 12.96 -22.72
CA GLU A 189 -12.02 13.86 -22.48
C GLU A 189 -13.15 13.20 -21.68
N ILE A 190 -13.08 11.87 -21.51
CA ILE A 190 -14.09 11.13 -20.73
C ILE A 190 -13.67 11.10 -19.26
N GLN A 191 -14.61 11.40 -18.40
CA GLN A 191 -14.42 11.35 -16.96
C GLN A 191 -15.52 10.57 -16.25
N TYR A 192 -15.12 9.91 -15.16
CA TYR A 192 -16.03 9.25 -14.22
C TYR A 192 -15.80 9.85 -12.85
N GLN A 193 -16.88 10.15 -12.14
CA GLN A 193 -16.84 10.71 -10.78
C GLN A 193 -17.73 9.90 -9.88
N SER A 194 -17.25 9.63 -8.65
CA SER A 194 -18.03 8.92 -7.65
C SER A 194 -17.67 9.33 -6.24
N GLY A 195 -18.60 9.07 -5.32
CA GLY A 195 -18.38 9.13 -3.87
C GLY A 195 -18.26 7.74 -3.29
N ALA A 196 -17.29 7.55 -2.39
CA ALA A 196 -17.08 6.30 -1.68
C ALA A 196 -16.94 6.52 -0.17
N ILE A 197 -17.20 5.46 0.58
CA ILE A 197 -17.06 5.42 2.03
C ILE A 197 -16.16 4.24 2.38
N ASP A 198 -15.18 4.50 3.25
CA ASP A 198 -14.43 3.44 3.92
C ASP A 198 -14.86 3.36 5.36
N PHE A 199 -14.90 2.15 5.88
CA PHE A 199 -15.23 1.88 7.26
C PHE A 199 -14.22 0.89 7.86
N GLY A 200 -13.74 1.16 9.06
CA GLY A 200 -12.76 0.31 9.70
C GLY A 200 -12.93 0.18 11.20
N PHE A 201 -12.51 -0.99 11.69
CA PHE A 201 -12.35 -1.31 13.11
C PHE A 201 -10.93 -1.78 13.37
N ALA A 202 -10.42 -1.45 14.54
CA ALA A 202 -9.17 -2.00 15.06
C ALA A 202 -9.35 -2.44 16.50
N TYR A 203 -8.79 -3.60 16.81
CA TYR A 203 -8.85 -4.20 18.14
C TYR A 203 -7.48 -4.73 18.56
N ARG A 204 -7.03 -4.34 19.75
CA ARG A 204 -5.81 -4.81 20.40
C ARG A 204 -6.16 -5.81 21.49
N VAL A 205 -5.51 -6.96 21.52
CA VAL A 205 -5.74 -8.00 22.53
C VAL A 205 -4.88 -7.74 23.75
N GLY A 206 -5.32 -6.86 24.64
CA GLY A 206 -4.57 -6.47 25.83
C GLY A 206 -3.12 -6.10 25.50
N ASP A 207 -2.18 -6.57 26.32
CA ASP A 207 -0.74 -6.33 26.17
C ASP A 207 0.00 -7.51 25.49
N THR A 208 -0.72 -8.35 24.74
CA THR A 208 -0.15 -9.55 24.09
C THR A 208 0.65 -9.25 22.83
N GLY A 209 0.59 -8.03 22.31
CA GLY A 209 1.15 -7.66 21.01
C GLY A 209 0.28 -8.07 19.80
N LEU A 210 -0.85 -8.76 20.04
CA LEU A 210 -1.78 -9.18 18.99
C LEU A 210 -2.80 -8.07 18.69
N ARG A 211 -2.96 -7.76 17.40
CA ARG A 211 -3.89 -6.74 16.88
C ARG A 211 -4.70 -7.30 15.74
N PHE A 212 -5.95 -6.88 15.64
CA PHE A 212 -6.86 -7.21 14.55
C PHE A 212 -7.37 -5.93 13.89
N GLY A 213 -7.57 -5.99 12.59
CA GLY A 213 -8.21 -4.96 11.80
C GLY A 213 -9.24 -5.58 10.87
N VAL A 214 -10.41 -4.94 10.79
CA VAL A 214 -11.48 -5.32 9.87
C VAL A 214 -11.99 -4.07 9.20
N GLY A 215 -12.29 -4.12 7.91
CA GLY A 215 -12.85 -2.96 7.21
C GLY A 215 -13.36 -3.25 5.82
N ILE A 216 -14.07 -2.25 5.32
CA ILE A 216 -14.57 -2.17 3.97
C ILE A 216 -14.03 -0.88 3.36
N ASN A 217 -13.42 -0.98 2.19
CA ASN A 217 -12.89 0.16 1.46
C ASN A 217 -13.62 0.33 0.12
N ASN A 218 -13.78 1.60 -0.29
CA ASN A 218 -14.38 2.00 -1.56
C ASN A 218 -15.83 1.51 -1.74
N PHE A 219 -16.61 1.44 -0.68
CA PHE A 219 -18.04 1.21 -0.79
C PHE A 219 -18.73 2.50 -1.26
N GLY A 220 -19.33 2.49 -2.45
CA GLY A 220 -19.87 3.71 -3.02
C GLY A 220 -20.85 3.52 -4.16
N LEU A 221 -21.13 4.60 -4.86
CA LEU A 221 -22.11 4.66 -5.94
C LEU A 221 -21.44 4.37 -7.28
N ASP A 222 -22.21 3.79 -8.21
CA ASP A 222 -21.78 3.66 -9.59
C ASP A 222 -21.57 5.05 -10.22
N ALA A 223 -20.54 5.15 -11.05
CA ALA A 223 -20.21 6.36 -11.78
C ALA A 223 -20.71 6.27 -13.21
N ALA A 224 -21.43 7.32 -13.65
CA ALA A 224 -21.76 7.52 -15.04
C ALA A 224 -20.60 8.21 -15.77
N PRO A 225 -20.36 7.91 -17.06
CA PRO A 225 -19.41 8.66 -17.87
C PRO A 225 -19.94 10.08 -18.14
N ASP A 226 -19.00 11.01 -18.25
CA ASP A 226 -19.24 12.38 -18.67
C ASP A 226 -18.17 12.76 -19.72
N GLY A 227 -18.57 13.34 -20.84
CA GLY A 227 -17.71 13.68 -21.96
C GLY A 227 -17.91 12.79 -23.18
N THR A 228 -17.29 13.21 -24.29
CA THR A 228 -17.34 12.51 -25.58
C THR A 228 -15.94 12.21 -26.07
N THR A 229 -15.79 11.16 -26.88
CA THR A 229 -14.52 10.85 -27.57
C THR A 229 -14.74 10.79 -29.07
N GLN A 230 -13.73 11.22 -29.83
CA GLN A 230 -13.73 11.15 -31.26
C GLN A 230 -12.95 9.93 -31.73
N ARG A 231 -13.56 9.14 -32.61
CA ARG A 231 -12.92 7.97 -33.21
C ARG A 231 -12.92 8.10 -34.72
N GLU A 232 -11.75 7.92 -35.32
CA GLU A 232 -11.62 7.83 -36.77
C GLU A 232 -12.20 6.50 -37.27
N SER A 233 -13.09 6.57 -38.26
CA SER A 233 -13.69 5.42 -38.94
C SER A 233 -13.53 5.56 -40.46
N LEU A 234 -13.87 4.51 -41.21
CA LEU A 234 -13.86 4.54 -42.70
C LEU A 234 -14.83 5.58 -43.27
N GLU A 235 -15.86 6.00 -42.54
CA GLU A 235 -16.89 6.96 -42.95
C GLU A 235 -16.58 8.38 -42.44
N GLY A 236 -15.46 8.57 -41.71
CA GLY A 236 -15.07 9.86 -41.13
C GLY A 236 -14.92 9.81 -39.62
N ILE A 237 -14.90 10.97 -38.97
CA ILE A 237 -14.78 11.08 -37.50
C ILE A 237 -16.19 10.86 -36.91
N LEU A 238 -16.26 9.84 -36.04
CA LEU A 238 -17.45 9.55 -35.23
C LEU A 238 -17.24 10.11 -33.83
N GLU A 239 -18.23 10.85 -33.33
CA GLU A 239 -18.32 11.24 -31.93
C GLU A 239 -19.06 10.16 -31.15
N LEU A 240 -18.43 9.64 -30.13
CA LEU A 240 -18.94 8.55 -29.30
C LEU A 240 -19.15 9.04 -27.88
N GLU A 241 -20.34 8.82 -27.34
CA GLU A 241 -20.66 8.99 -25.93
C GLU A 241 -20.65 7.61 -25.26
N PRO A 242 -19.81 7.38 -24.25
CA PRO A 242 -19.89 6.13 -23.50
C PRO A 242 -21.17 6.10 -22.66
N GLU A 243 -21.93 5.02 -22.75
CA GLU A 243 -23.21 4.86 -22.03
C GLU A 243 -23.10 3.98 -20.78
N THR A 244 -21.95 3.31 -20.60
CA THR A 244 -21.82 2.28 -19.57
C THR A 244 -21.34 2.87 -18.26
N ASN A 245 -22.17 2.73 -17.22
CA ASN A 245 -21.77 3.04 -15.85
C ASN A 245 -20.69 2.06 -15.38
N THR A 246 -19.83 2.52 -14.49
CA THR A 246 -18.82 1.68 -13.84
C THR A 246 -19.00 1.68 -12.33
N SER A 247 -18.83 0.51 -11.72
CA SER A 247 -18.90 0.32 -10.27
C SER A 247 -17.53 0.55 -9.62
N LEU A 248 -17.54 0.79 -8.31
CA LEU A 248 -16.32 0.94 -7.51
C LEU A 248 -15.78 -0.42 -7.03
N PRO A 249 -14.45 -0.62 -7.00
CA PRO A 249 -13.84 -1.85 -6.53
C PRO A 249 -13.90 -1.93 -5.00
N THR A 250 -15.06 -2.32 -4.48
CA THR A 250 -15.28 -2.50 -3.05
C THR A 250 -14.44 -3.66 -2.54
N ARG A 251 -13.71 -3.46 -1.43
CA ARG A 251 -12.86 -4.47 -0.83
C ARG A 251 -13.21 -4.68 0.63
N PHE A 252 -13.47 -5.91 1.00
CA PHE A 252 -13.57 -6.33 2.40
C PHE A 252 -12.22 -6.89 2.85
N HIS A 253 -11.76 -6.48 4.03
CA HIS A 253 -10.47 -6.87 4.59
C HIS A 253 -10.61 -7.38 6.03
N ILE A 254 -9.90 -8.45 6.32
CA ILE A 254 -9.62 -8.90 7.69
C ILE A 254 -8.11 -9.08 7.81
N GLY A 255 -7.51 -8.43 8.79
CA GLY A 255 -6.09 -8.51 9.06
C GLY A 255 -5.76 -8.78 10.51
N ALA A 256 -4.61 -9.37 10.73
CA ALA A 256 -4.01 -9.57 12.04
C ALA A 256 -2.54 -9.16 11.99
N ALA A 257 -2.04 -8.63 13.10
CA ALA A 257 -0.64 -8.32 13.32
C ALA A 257 -0.21 -8.82 14.70
N TYR A 258 1.00 -9.35 14.78
CA TYR A 258 1.54 -9.87 16.03
C TYR A 258 3.00 -9.48 16.21
N ASP A 259 3.33 -8.92 17.36
CA ASP A 259 4.68 -8.59 17.75
C ASP A 259 5.33 -9.84 18.38
N LEU A 260 6.11 -10.59 17.57
CA LEU A 260 6.84 -11.80 18.00
C LEU A 260 7.92 -11.49 19.01
N VAL A 261 8.59 -10.37 18.84
CA VAL A 261 9.63 -9.84 19.70
C VAL A 261 9.37 -8.36 19.84
N ASP A 262 9.35 -7.87 21.07
CA ASP A 262 9.26 -6.45 21.38
C ASP A 262 10.12 -6.16 22.62
N ASN A 263 11.31 -5.63 22.40
CA ASN A 263 12.22 -5.22 23.44
C ASN A 263 12.93 -3.92 23.04
N GLN A 264 13.69 -3.32 23.94
CA GLN A 264 14.32 -2.00 23.75
C GLN A 264 15.18 -1.87 22.48
N GLN A 265 15.70 -2.96 21.93
CA GLN A 265 16.59 -2.92 20.76
C GLN A 265 16.00 -3.57 19.52
N ASN A 266 15.14 -4.56 19.69
CA ASN A 266 14.66 -5.38 18.59
C ASN A 266 13.14 -5.53 18.67
N LYS A 267 12.47 -5.25 17.56
CA LYS A 267 11.06 -5.54 17.38
C LYS A 267 10.88 -6.34 16.10
N VAL A 268 10.12 -7.42 16.18
CA VAL A 268 9.72 -8.25 15.03
C VAL A 268 8.21 -8.32 14.98
N THR A 269 7.61 -7.76 13.95
CA THR A 269 6.18 -7.79 13.72
C THR A 269 5.87 -8.65 12.50
N ILE A 270 4.90 -9.55 12.61
CA ILE A 270 4.34 -10.31 11.50
C ILE A 270 2.90 -9.87 11.26
N THR A 271 2.50 -9.85 10.00
CA THR A 271 1.15 -9.47 9.59
C THR A 271 0.57 -10.50 8.63
N ALA A 272 -0.75 -10.69 8.70
CA ALA A 272 -1.50 -11.49 7.74
C ALA A 272 -2.82 -10.80 7.45
N GLN A 273 -3.27 -10.84 6.20
CA GLN A 273 -4.50 -10.20 5.76
C GLN A 273 -5.17 -11.04 4.69
N VAL A 274 -6.48 -11.18 4.80
CA VAL A 274 -7.35 -11.68 3.74
C VAL A 274 -8.12 -10.49 3.17
N THR A 275 -8.12 -10.39 1.85
CA THR A 275 -8.85 -9.35 1.09
C THR A 275 -9.81 -10.04 0.15
N ASN A 276 -11.09 -9.66 0.20
CA ASN A 276 -12.12 -10.10 -0.74
C ASN A 276 -12.59 -8.88 -1.56
N PRO A 277 -12.07 -8.69 -2.78
CA PRO A 277 -12.53 -7.63 -3.69
C PRO A 277 -13.80 -8.05 -4.41
N SER A 278 -14.67 -7.07 -4.74
CA SER A 278 -15.91 -7.30 -5.52
C SER A 278 -15.61 -7.74 -6.96
N ASP A 279 -14.49 -7.29 -7.51
CA ASP A 279 -14.11 -7.44 -8.93
C ASP A 279 -12.98 -8.44 -9.20
N ASN A 280 -12.56 -9.22 -8.21
CA ASN A 280 -11.45 -10.18 -8.40
C ASN A 280 -11.55 -11.34 -7.40
N ALA A 281 -10.60 -12.26 -7.53
CA ALA A 281 -10.39 -13.35 -6.60
C ALA A 281 -9.92 -12.85 -5.22
N GLU A 282 -10.23 -13.65 -4.20
CA GLU A 282 -9.71 -13.48 -2.85
C GLU A 282 -8.18 -13.50 -2.81
N GLN A 283 -7.60 -12.70 -1.94
CA GLN A 283 -6.16 -12.56 -1.79
C GLN A 283 -5.76 -12.82 -0.34
N LEU A 284 -4.68 -13.57 -0.15
CA LEU A 284 -4.01 -13.73 1.12
C LEU A 284 -2.67 -13.02 1.08
N ASN A 285 -2.44 -12.14 2.02
CA ASN A 285 -1.25 -11.33 2.10
C ASN A 285 -0.55 -11.59 3.43
N ILE A 286 0.78 -11.71 3.40
CA ILE A 286 1.60 -11.87 4.61
C ILE A 286 2.76 -10.88 4.58
N GLY A 287 3.16 -10.40 5.73
CA GLY A 287 4.29 -9.48 5.89
C GLY A 287 5.08 -9.71 7.15
N ALA A 288 6.31 -9.23 7.14
CA ALA A 288 7.18 -9.21 8.29
C ALA A 288 8.04 -7.95 8.29
N GLU A 289 8.16 -7.33 9.46
CA GLU A 289 9.00 -6.17 9.72
C GLU A 289 9.94 -6.47 10.87
N TYR A 290 11.22 -6.20 10.68
CA TYR A 290 12.22 -6.13 11.73
C TYR A 290 12.66 -4.71 11.95
N SER A 291 12.52 -4.21 13.17
CA SER A 291 12.96 -2.88 13.59
C SER A 291 14.09 -3.00 14.60
N PHE A 292 15.20 -2.32 14.33
CA PHE A 292 16.35 -2.25 15.20
C PHE A 292 16.47 -0.85 15.83
N MET A 293 16.41 -0.77 17.16
CA MET A 293 16.45 0.46 17.96
C MET A 293 15.40 1.50 17.54
N ASP A 294 14.29 1.07 16.92
CA ASP A 294 13.28 1.94 16.28
C ASP A 294 13.84 2.92 15.23
N GLN A 295 15.07 2.69 14.79
CA GLN A 295 15.76 3.54 13.82
C GLN A 295 15.89 2.90 12.45
N PHE A 296 16.17 1.60 12.38
CA PHE A 296 16.35 0.88 11.13
C PHE A 296 15.26 -0.17 10.98
N HIS A 297 14.65 -0.20 9.81
CA HIS A 297 13.54 -1.10 9.52
C HIS A 297 13.85 -1.91 8.26
N LEU A 298 13.68 -3.23 8.34
CA LEU A 298 13.76 -4.14 7.20
C LEU A 298 12.41 -4.85 7.06
N ARG A 299 11.91 -4.95 5.83
CA ARG A 299 10.57 -5.47 5.55
C ARG A 299 10.57 -6.43 4.39
N THR A 300 9.71 -7.41 4.49
CA THR A 300 9.41 -8.32 3.38
C THR A 300 7.95 -8.75 3.47
N GLY A 301 7.37 -9.08 2.33
CA GLY A 301 5.99 -9.55 2.28
C GLY A 301 5.65 -10.19 0.96
N TYR A 302 4.56 -10.95 0.95
CA TYR A 302 4.09 -11.67 -0.22
C TYR A 302 2.57 -11.61 -0.34
N GLU A 303 2.09 -11.46 -1.58
CA GLU A 303 0.68 -11.46 -1.95
C GLU A 303 0.38 -12.73 -2.72
N PHE A 304 -0.36 -13.65 -2.10
CA PHE A 304 -0.82 -14.88 -2.74
C PHE A 304 -2.02 -14.60 -3.65
N GLY A 305 -2.16 -15.39 -4.70
CA GLY A 305 -3.28 -15.27 -5.64
C GLY A 305 -3.06 -14.27 -6.77
N GLN A 306 -1.94 -13.54 -6.78
CA GLN A 306 -1.59 -12.62 -7.86
C GLN A 306 -0.62 -13.26 -8.87
N LEU A 307 -1.03 -13.34 -10.14
CA LEU A 307 -0.24 -14.01 -11.19
C LEU A 307 1.10 -13.31 -11.46
N GLU A 308 1.15 -11.99 -11.33
CA GLU A 308 2.34 -11.19 -11.62
C GLU A 308 3.33 -11.12 -10.44
N ARG A 309 2.94 -11.57 -9.23
CA ARG A 309 3.78 -11.51 -8.03
C ARG A 309 4.34 -12.88 -7.68
N ARG A 310 5.50 -13.22 -8.25
CA ARG A 310 6.19 -14.49 -7.97
C ARG A 310 7.30 -14.38 -6.94
N VAL A 311 7.75 -13.19 -6.63
CA VAL A 311 8.79 -12.95 -5.63
C VAL A 311 8.27 -12.01 -4.54
N PRO A 312 8.73 -12.19 -3.30
CA PRO A 312 8.37 -11.27 -2.22
C PRO A 312 8.78 -9.84 -2.52
N SER A 313 7.98 -8.89 -2.04
CA SER A 313 8.34 -7.48 -1.96
C SER A 313 9.39 -7.28 -0.87
N LEU A 314 10.26 -6.31 -1.05
CA LEU A 314 11.31 -5.95 -0.10
C LEU A 314 11.25 -4.47 0.21
N GLY A 315 11.64 -4.08 1.40
CA GLY A 315 11.75 -2.68 1.76
C GLY A 315 12.66 -2.41 2.94
N GLY A 316 13.02 -1.16 3.06
CA GLY A 316 13.81 -0.67 4.17
C GLY A 316 13.34 0.72 4.59
N GLY A 317 13.62 1.07 5.84
CA GLY A 317 13.29 2.38 6.37
C GLY A 317 14.27 2.85 7.42
N VAL A 318 14.37 4.16 7.57
CA VAL A 318 15.18 4.81 8.60
C VAL A 318 14.35 5.84 9.33
N SER A 319 14.41 5.81 10.65
CA SER A 319 13.79 6.79 11.55
C SER A 319 14.88 7.61 12.22
N VAL A 320 14.83 8.92 12.08
CA VAL A 320 15.81 9.83 12.69
C VAL A 320 15.11 10.91 13.51
N PRO A 321 15.62 11.24 14.70
CA PRO A 321 15.14 12.39 15.44
C PRO A 321 15.56 13.66 14.69
N PHE A 322 14.63 14.56 14.43
CA PHE A 322 14.84 15.83 13.75
C PHE A 322 14.08 16.95 14.44
N VAL A 323 14.79 17.88 15.07
CA VAL A 323 14.21 19.08 15.76
C VAL A 323 13.09 18.70 16.75
N GLY A 324 13.33 17.70 17.61
CA GLY A 324 12.36 17.22 18.61
C GLY A 324 11.17 16.40 18.05
N ARG A 325 11.25 16.02 16.78
CA ARG A 325 10.26 15.24 16.00
C ARG A 325 10.91 13.99 15.45
N ILE A 326 10.12 13.07 14.90
CA ILE A 326 10.63 11.88 14.24
C ILE A 326 10.36 12.02 12.74
N LEU A 327 11.44 12.00 11.97
CA LEU A 327 11.41 11.90 10.52
C LEU A 327 11.66 10.45 10.14
N LYS A 328 10.80 9.86 9.32
CA LYS A 328 10.96 8.52 8.78
C LYS A 328 11.02 8.58 7.26
N ALA A 329 11.98 7.88 6.68
CA ALA A 329 12.11 7.69 5.25
C ALA A 329 12.08 6.20 4.95
N ASP A 330 11.21 5.81 4.03
CA ASP A 330 10.96 4.42 3.67
C ASP A 330 11.13 4.22 2.16
N TYR A 331 11.62 3.05 1.78
CA TYR A 331 11.74 2.60 0.41
C TYR A 331 11.19 1.19 0.26
N ALA A 332 10.53 0.91 -0.87
CA ALA A 332 10.09 -0.42 -1.22
C ALA A 332 10.36 -0.75 -2.69
N TYR A 333 10.67 -2.01 -2.90
CA TYR A 333 10.87 -2.62 -4.20
C TYR A 333 9.90 -3.79 -4.38
N THR A 334 9.18 -3.78 -5.49
CA THR A 334 8.29 -4.88 -5.89
C THR A 334 8.60 -5.27 -7.32
N ARG A 335 8.82 -6.55 -7.59
CA ARG A 335 9.00 -7.08 -8.93
C ARG A 335 7.72 -7.75 -9.42
N LEU A 336 7.28 -7.34 -10.60
CA LEU A 336 6.24 -8.01 -11.38
C LEU A 336 6.92 -8.85 -12.46
N GLU A 337 6.38 -10.03 -12.74
CA GLU A 337 7.06 -11.00 -13.61
C GLU A 337 7.21 -10.49 -15.04
N ARG A 338 6.14 -9.97 -15.63
CA ARG A 338 6.10 -9.51 -17.02
C ARG A 338 6.12 -8.00 -17.18
N LEU A 339 5.59 -7.29 -16.18
CA LEU A 339 5.38 -5.84 -16.27
C LEU A 339 6.59 -5.02 -15.80
N GLY A 340 7.56 -5.63 -15.09
CA GLY A 340 8.78 -4.94 -14.66
C GLY A 340 8.88 -4.72 -13.17
N GLN A 341 9.31 -3.54 -12.76
CA GLN A 341 9.67 -3.21 -11.38
C GLN A 341 8.88 -1.99 -10.92
N ILE A 342 8.57 -1.95 -9.64
CA ILE A 342 7.89 -0.83 -8.99
C ILE A 342 8.78 -0.35 -7.85
N HIS A 343 9.09 0.93 -7.86
CA HIS A 343 9.86 1.61 -6.84
C HIS A 343 8.97 2.58 -6.08
N ARG A 344 9.03 2.55 -4.74
CA ARG A 344 8.27 3.45 -3.88
C ARG A 344 9.19 4.11 -2.89
N ILE A 345 9.05 5.41 -2.73
CA ILE A 345 9.70 6.19 -1.69
C ILE A 345 8.63 6.91 -0.89
N GLY A 346 8.87 7.06 0.41
CA GLY A 346 7.95 7.79 1.28
C GLY A 346 8.68 8.47 2.41
N VAL A 347 8.15 9.60 2.81
CA VAL A 347 8.64 10.37 3.96
C VAL A 347 7.47 10.71 4.84
N ARG A 348 7.65 10.55 6.15
CA ARG A 348 6.67 10.95 7.16
C ARG A 348 7.32 11.68 8.32
N VAL A 349 6.57 12.64 8.85
CA VAL A 349 6.98 13.47 9.98
C VAL A 349 5.89 13.42 11.03
N SER A 350 6.23 12.88 12.21
CA SER A 350 5.36 12.95 13.40
C SER A 350 5.68 14.23 14.18
N LEU A 351 4.66 15.04 14.45
CA LEU A 351 4.76 16.39 15.06
C LEU A 351 4.39 16.36 16.54
#